data_17a4dc2b4d731119e2c37f396020a9b2
#
_entry.id   17a4dc2b4d731119e2c37f396020a9b2
#
_cell.length_a   1.000
_cell.length_b   1.000
_cell.length_c   1.000
_cell.angle_alpha   90.00
_cell.angle_beta   90.00
_cell.angle_gamma   90.00
#
_symmetry.space_group_name_H-M   'P 1'
#
loop_
_entity.id
_entity.type
_entity.pdbx_description
1 polymer ?
#
loop_
_entity_poly.entity_id
_entity_poly.type
_entity_poly.pdbx_seq_one_letter_code
_entity_poly.pdbx_strand_id
1 'polypeptide(L)'
;MLHCVKVKECVAVPKSKKLLQVTLVDRTILSGIHAYYEPEELVGKTLIAITNFPPRAMMGIESCGMLLSAVNNLKDSEDEELHLLMVDNHIPAGAKLY
;
A
#
# COMPACT_ATOMS: atom_id res chain seq x y z
N MET A 1 -3.04 -9.21 -11.37
CA MET A 1 -1.70 -9.13 -11.94
C MET A 1 -0.85 -8.15 -11.14
N LEU A 2 0.42 -8.45 -10.97
CA LEU A 2 1.33 -7.62 -10.17
C LEU A 2 1.95 -6.51 -11.00
N HIS A 3 1.97 -5.31 -10.47
CA HIS A 3 2.60 -4.16 -11.11
C HIS A 3 3.34 -3.33 -10.08
N CYS A 4 4.38 -2.64 -10.54
CA CYS A 4 4.97 -1.59 -9.74
C CYS A 4 4.05 -0.38 -9.78
N VAL A 5 3.84 0.25 -8.64
CA VAL A 5 3.04 1.46 -8.53
C VAL A 5 3.83 2.50 -7.75
N LYS A 6 3.65 3.75 -8.10
CA LYS A 6 4.38 4.84 -7.44
C LYS A 6 3.42 5.68 -6.60
N VAL A 7 3.80 5.91 -5.36
CA VAL A 7 2.98 6.67 -4.43
C VAL A 7 3.12 8.15 -4.72
N LYS A 8 2.03 8.78 -5.12
CA LYS A 8 1.97 10.21 -5.36
C LYS A 8 1.68 10.96 -4.07
N GLU A 9 0.72 10.47 -3.30
CA GLU A 9 0.35 11.03 -2.01
C GLU A 9 -0.05 9.89 -1.08
N CYS A 10 0.04 10.13 0.22
CA CYS A 10 -0.43 9.18 1.21
C CYS A 10 -0.92 9.96 2.42
N VAL A 11 -2.15 9.66 2.85
CA VAL A 11 -2.75 10.32 3.99
C VAL A 11 -3.47 9.31 4.87
N ALA A 12 -3.60 9.62 6.14
CA ALA A 12 -4.38 8.80 7.06
C ALA A 12 -5.86 9.01 6.78
N VAL A 13 -6.63 7.92 6.83
CA VAL A 13 -8.09 8.01 6.67
C VAL A 13 -8.68 8.50 7.99
N PRO A 14 -9.38 9.65 7.99
CA PRO A 14 -9.84 10.25 9.26
C PRO A 14 -10.75 9.37 10.11
N LYS A 15 -11.51 8.50 9.47
CA LYS A 15 -12.47 7.63 10.17
C LYS A 15 -11.90 6.27 10.57
N SER A 16 -10.62 6.06 10.31
CA SER A 16 -9.98 4.79 10.64
C SER A 16 -8.58 5.03 11.20
N LYS A 17 -8.25 4.30 12.25
CA LYS A 17 -6.91 4.36 12.83
C LYS A 17 -5.93 3.44 12.13
N LYS A 18 -6.42 2.54 11.29
CA LYS A 18 -5.61 1.50 10.65
C LYS A 18 -5.34 1.74 9.18
N LEU A 19 -6.19 2.52 8.51
CA LEU A 19 -6.11 2.67 7.07
C LEU A 19 -5.31 3.88 6.66
N LEU A 20 -4.47 3.69 5.65
CA LEU A 20 -3.85 4.78 4.90
C LEU A 20 -4.45 4.80 3.52
N GLN A 21 -4.73 6.00 3.03
CA GLN A 21 -5.18 6.20 1.66
C GLN A 21 -3.95 6.50 0.81
N VAL A 22 -3.58 5.54 -0.02
CA VAL A 22 -2.40 5.64 -0.88
C VAL A 22 -2.85 6.04 -2.27
N THR A 23 -2.53 7.27 -2.67
CA THR A 23 -2.88 7.79 -3.98
C THR A 23 -1.74 7.53 -4.95
N LEU A 24 -2.04 6.77 -5.98
CA LEU A 24 -1.10 6.42 -7.05
C LEU A 24 -1.38 7.28 -8.27
N VAL A 25 -0.57 7.13 -9.29
CA VAL A 25 -0.73 7.91 -10.51
C VAL A 25 -2.08 7.67 -11.17
N ASP A 26 -2.55 6.42 -11.17
CA ASP A 26 -3.76 6.01 -11.88
C ASP A 26 -4.91 5.54 -11.00
N ARG A 27 -4.71 5.39 -9.69
CA ARG A 27 -5.72 4.83 -8.80
C ARG A 27 -5.45 5.13 -7.34
N THR A 28 -6.41 4.83 -6.50
CA THR A 28 -6.28 4.96 -5.05
C THR A 28 -6.43 3.57 -4.43
N ILE A 29 -5.59 3.26 -3.45
CA ILE A 29 -5.64 2.00 -2.70
C ILE A 29 -5.71 2.34 -1.22
N LEU A 30 -6.62 1.70 -0.50
CA LEU A 30 -6.66 1.76 0.95
C LEU A 30 -5.96 0.54 1.51
N SER A 31 -5.09 0.75 2.47
CA SER A 31 -4.34 -0.35 3.08
C SER A 31 -4.27 -0.18 4.59
N GLY A 32 -4.44 -1.29 5.32
CA GLY A 32 -4.44 -1.29 6.78
C GLY A 32 -3.04 -1.28 7.38
N ILE A 33 -2.21 -0.36 6.97
CA ILE A 33 -0.79 -0.34 7.32
C ILE A 33 -0.36 0.84 8.20
N HIS A 34 -1.32 1.65 8.68
CA HIS A 34 -0.97 2.84 9.47
C HIS A 34 -0.23 2.51 10.76
N ALA A 35 -0.42 1.31 11.31
CA ALA A 35 0.30 0.88 12.51
C ALA A 35 1.80 0.64 12.23
N TYR A 36 2.18 0.48 10.97
CA TYR A 36 3.55 0.13 10.56
C TYR A 36 4.26 1.25 9.82
N TYR A 37 3.51 2.13 9.17
CA TYR A 37 4.07 3.20 8.33
C TYR A 37 3.36 4.52 8.58
N GLU A 38 4.13 5.60 8.59
CA GLU A 38 3.55 6.92 8.56
C GLU A 38 3.30 7.35 7.12
N PRO A 39 2.28 8.18 6.86
CA PRO A 39 1.99 8.58 5.47
C PRO A 39 3.17 9.16 4.72
N GLU A 40 3.97 10.01 5.37
CA GLU A 40 5.11 10.67 4.74
C GLU A 40 6.22 9.70 4.33
N GLU A 41 6.29 8.54 4.96
CA GLU A 41 7.31 7.54 4.63
C GLU A 41 7.07 6.91 3.25
N LEU A 42 5.84 6.92 2.78
CA LEU A 42 5.46 6.22 1.55
C LEU A 42 5.46 7.12 0.32
N VAL A 43 5.36 8.43 0.50
CA VAL A 43 5.33 9.36 -0.64
C VAL A 43 6.62 9.25 -1.45
N GLY A 44 6.49 9.06 -2.76
CA GLY A 44 7.62 8.92 -3.66
C GLY A 44 8.19 7.51 -3.77
N LYS A 45 7.69 6.57 -2.98
CA LYS A 45 8.17 5.18 -3.03
C LYS A 45 7.51 4.41 -4.17
N THR A 46 8.23 3.41 -4.68
CA THR A 46 7.69 2.49 -5.68
C THR A 46 7.38 1.17 -4.99
N LEU A 47 6.14 0.80 -5.01
CA LEU A 47 5.62 -0.38 -4.33
C LEU A 47 5.13 -1.41 -5.34
N ILE A 48 4.79 -2.60 -4.85
CA ILE A 48 4.23 -3.66 -5.67
C ILE A 48 2.76 -3.81 -5.30
N ALA A 49 1.88 -3.80 -6.29
CA ALA A 49 0.45 -3.91 -6.07
C ALA A 49 -0.20 -4.92 -7.00
N ILE A 50 -1.30 -5.49 -6.54
CA ILE A 50 -2.20 -6.30 -7.36
C ILE A 50 -3.31 -5.36 -7.82
N THR A 51 -3.49 -5.23 -9.13
CA THR A 51 -4.37 -4.21 -9.70
C THR A 51 -5.56 -4.76 -10.48
N ASN A 52 -5.71 -6.07 -10.58
CA ASN A 52 -6.79 -6.68 -11.35
C ASN A 52 -7.97 -7.13 -10.48
N PHE A 53 -8.14 -6.50 -9.31
CA PHE A 53 -9.32 -6.69 -8.47
C PHE A 53 -10.39 -5.66 -8.84
N PRO A 54 -11.68 -6.03 -8.69
CA PRO A 54 -12.73 -5.04 -8.80
C PRO A 54 -12.61 -3.99 -7.69
N PRO A 55 -12.99 -2.74 -7.96
CA PRO A 55 -12.94 -1.71 -6.94
C PRO A 55 -13.79 -2.06 -5.72
N ARG A 56 -13.31 -1.69 -4.53
CA ARG A 56 -13.98 -2.00 -3.28
C ARG A 56 -14.11 -0.72 -2.45
N ALA A 57 -15.33 -0.40 -2.06
CA ALA A 57 -15.58 0.76 -1.23
C ALA A 57 -15.26 0.47 0.23
N MET A 58 -14.44 1.31 0.86
CA MET A 58 -14.11 1.24 2.27
C MET A 58 -14.16 2.65 2.84
N MET A 59 -14.93 2.85 3.90
CA MET A 59 -15.07 4.17 4.55
C MET A 59 -15.45 5.28 3.56
N GLY A 60 -16.28 4.94 2.56
CA GLY A 60 -16.71 5.90 1.55
C GLY A 60 -15.69 6.19 0.46
N ILE A 61 -14.56 5.52 0.47
CA ILE A 61 -13.49 5.69 -0.52
C ILE A 61 -13.34 4.39 -1.30
N GLU A 62 -13.22 4.52 -2.62
CA GLU A 62 -13.06 3.37 -3.48
C GLU A 62 -11.60 2.95 -3.56
N SER A 63 -11.32 1.69 -3.18
CA SER A 63 -9.99 1.11 -3.24
C SER A 63 -9.87 0.23 -4.48
N CYS A 64 -8.90 0.52 -5.34
CA CYS A 64 -8.74 -0.11 -6.65
C CYS A 64 -7.50 -1.01 -6.71
N GLY A 65 -7.33 -1.89 -5.73
CA GLY A 65 -6.23 -2.82 -5.73
C GLY A 65 -5.76 -3.15 -4.32
N MET A 66 -4.63 -3.84 -4.24
CA MET A 66 -4.04 -4.25 -2.96
C MET A 66 -2.52 -4.13 -3.03
N LEU A 67 -1.94 -3.54 -2.00
CA LEU A 67 -0.48 -3.49 -1.87
C LEU A 67 0.02 -4.82 -1.32
N LEU A 68 1.15 -5.30 -1.84
CA LEU A 68 1.77 -6.51 -1.33
C LEU A 68 2.67 -6.19 -0.15
N SER A 69 2.61 -7.03 0.87
CA SER A 69 3.47 -6.90 2.03
C SER A 69 3.89 -8.27 2.51
N ALA A 70 5.01 -8.31 3.21
CA ALA A 70 5.48 -9.50 3.89
C ALA A 70 5.17 -9.33 5.37
N VAL A 71 4.51 -10.31 5.97
CA VAL A 71 4.14 -10.28 7.39
C VAL A 71 4.90 -11.37 8.11
N ASN A 72 5.56 -11.00 9.19
CA ASN A 72 6.29 -11.93 10.03
C ASN A 72 5.71 -11.90 11.44
N ASN A 73 5.27 -13.07 11.92
CA ASN A 73 4.80 -13.19 13.29
C ASN A 73 5.99 -13.46 14.19
N LEU A 74 6.23 -12.56 15.14
CA LEU A 74 7.32 -12.73 16.09
C LEU A 74 7.00 -13.84 17.07
N LYS A 75 7.96 -14.75 17.29
CA LYS A 75 7.80 -15.83 18.25
C LYS A 75 7.62 -15.28 19.64
N ASP A 76 6.77 -15.92 20.43
CA ASP A 76 6.50 -15.57 21.81
C ASP A 76 5.92 -14.17 22.01
N SER A 77 5.35 -13.59 20.93
CA SER A 77 4.72 -12.27 20.97
C SER A 77 3.47 -12.29 20.13
N GLU A 78 2.49 -11.47 20.50
CA GLU A 78 1.30 -11.24 19.69
C GLU A 78 1.55 -10.21 18.59
N ASP A 79 2.74 -9.61 18.60
CA ASP A 79 3.09 -8.58 17.65
C ASP A 79 3.45 -9.16 16.30
N GLU A 80 3.11 -8.42 15.27
CA GLU A 80 3.46 -8.76 13.90
C GLU A 80 4.36 -7.68 13.34
N GLU A 81 5.26 -8.11 12.47
CA GLU A 81 6.13 -7.23 11.72
C GLU A 81 5.66 -7.24 10.27
N LEU A 82 5.38 -6.07 9.72
CA LEU A 82 4.88 -5.97 8.35
C LEU A 82 5.78 -5.04 7.54
N HIS A 83 6.22 -5.51 6.38
CA HIS A 83 7.01 -4.72 5.46
C HIS A 83 6.38 -4.75 4.07
N LEU A 84 6.12 -3.58 3.51
CA LEU A 84 5.66 -3.48 2.14
C LEU A 84 6.79 -3.89 1.20
N LEU A 85 6.44 -4.59 0.14
CA LEU A 85 7.42 -4.94 -0.88
C LEU A 85 7.69 -3.69 -1.73
N MET A 86 8.92 -3.25 -1.74
CA MET A 86 9.34 -2.02 -2.43
C MET A 86 10.45 -2.32 -3.41
N VAL A 87 10.51 -1.55 -4.48
CA VAL A 87 11.63 -1.58 -5.40
C VAL A 87 12.29 -0.20 -5.40
N ASP A 88 13.43 -0.08 -6.10
CA ASP A 88 14.14 1.18 -6.18
C ASP A 88 13.22 2.30 -6.69
N ASN A 89 13.33 3.48 -6.08
CA ASN A 89 12.42 4.60 -6.38
C ASN A 89 12.51 5.13 -7.80
N HIS A 90 13.56 4.79 -8.54
CA HIS A 90 13.65 5.25 -9.93
C HIS A 90 12.91 4.30 -10.91
N ILE A 91 12.43 3.16 -10.44
CA ILE A 91 11.60 2.28 -11.26
C ILE A 91 10.24 2.94 -11.45
N PRO A 92 9.77 3.15 -12.67
CA PRO A 92 8.52 3.86 -12.90
C PRO A 92 7.30 3.02 -12.59
N ALA A 93 6.16 3.69 -12.41
CA ALA A 93 4.88 3.02 -12.27
C ALA A 93 4.58 2.22 -13.54
N GLY A 94 4.00 1.04 -13.36
CA GLY A 94 3.66 0.17 -14.50
C GLY A 94 4.75 -0.81 -14.90
N ALA A 95 5.93 -0.74 -14.29
CA ALA A 95 6.99 -1.71 -14.58
C ALA A 95 6.51 -3.12 -14.22
N LYS A 96 6.88 -4.07 -15.06
CA LYS A 96 6.45 -5.46 -14.89
C LYS A 96 7.32 -6.19 -13.89
N LEU A 97 6.71 -7.17 -13.24
CA LEU A 97 7.40 -8.10 -12.37
C LEU A 97 7.49 -9.46 -13.07
N TYR A 98 8.62 -10.07 -12.93
CA TYR A 98 8.86 -11.38 -13.55
C TYR A 98 9.05 -12.45 -12.48
#